data_aa4987824c951fb6cbc26b868f8e18c9
#
_entry.id   aa4987824c951fb6cbc26b868f8e18c9
#
_cell.length_a   1.000
_cell.length_b   1.000
_cell.length_c   1.000
_cell.angle_alpha   90.00
_cell.angle_beta   90.00
_cell.angle_gamma   90.00
#
_symmetry.space_group_name_H-M   'P 1'
#
loop_
_entity.id
_entity.type
_entity.pdbx_description
1 polymer ?
#
loop_
_entity_poly.entity_id
_entity_poly.type
_entity_poly.pdbx_seq_one_letter_code
_entity_poly.pdbx_strand_id
1 'polypeptide(L)'
;LLSRRQRQMCIRDRDVTTVGVTGKIVTGSHRIPVTADITAEELQIGADMEMIVLPGGMPGTLNEEASETVQAAIDYCAKNDRWIGAICAAPSILGHKGLLQGKTATCYTGFEKDLLGAEICSDGVIQDGKYITARGAGVAVDFGLELVGAMLGKEAQAQIRASILCD
;
A
#
# COMPACT_ATOMS: atom_id res chain seq x y z
N LEU A 1 -11.55 -3.92 -18.06
CA LEU A 1 -10.63 -4.56 -19.00
C LEU A 1 -9.22 -3.99 -18.96
N LEU A 2 -9.05 -2.66 -18.86
CA LEU A 2 -7.74 -2.03 -18.66
C LEU A 2 -7.10 -2.44 -17.32
N SER A 3 -7.87 -2.53 -16.23
CA SER A 3 -7.40 -2.95 -14.91
C SER A 3 -6.85 -4.38 -14.89
N ARG A 4 -7.44 -5.30 -15.68
CA ARG A 4 -6.98 -6.68 -15.78
C ARG A 4 -5.66 -6.80 -16.58
N ARG A 5 -5.50 -5.99 -17.63
CA ARG A 5 -4.24 -5.92 -18.40
C ARG A 5 -3.12 -5.23 -17.63
N GLN A 6 -3.42 -4.18 -16.89
CA GLN A 6 -2.45 -3.56 -15.97
C GLN A 6 -1.99 -4.52 -14.88
N ARG A 7 -2.91 -5.31 -14.27
CA ARG A 7 -2.55 -6.36 -13.34
C ARG A 7 -1.64 -7.43 -13.97
N GLN A 8 -1.93 -7.87 -15.19
CA GLN A 8 -1.12 -8.87 -15.89
C GLN A 8 0.24 -8.33 -16.37
N MET A 9 0.35 -7.04 -16.66
CA MET A 9 1.62 -6.41 -17.06
C MET A 9 2.54 -6.10 -15.89
N CYS A 10 1.98 -5.70 -14.74
CA CYS A 10 2.78 -5.30 -13.58
C CYS A 10 3.24 -6.48 -12.72
N ILE A 11 2.59 -7.66 -12.81
CA ILE A 11 2.84 -8.76 -11.86
C ILE A 11 2.76 -10.09 -12.59
N ARG A 12 3.79 -10.42 -13.35
CA ARG A 12 3.84 -11.70 -14.10
C ARG A 12 3.75 -12.95 -13.23
N ASP A 13 4.05 -12.86 -11.92
CA ASP A 13 4.17 -14.03 -11.04
C ASP A 13 3.50 -13.81 -9.66
N ARG A 14 2.60 -12.83 -9.50
CA ARG A 14 1.92 -12.53 -8.24
C ARG A 14 0.43 -12.21 -8.47
N ASP A 15 -0.42 -12.76 -7.63
CA ASP A 15 -1.83 -12.43 -7.61
C ASP A 15 -2.07 -11.18 -6.77
N VAL A 16 -2.65 -10.13 -7.37
CA VAL A 16 -3.10 -8.94 -6.67
C VAL A 16 -4.61 -8.98 -6.52
N THR A 17 -5.06 -8.98 -5.28
CA THR A 17 -6.48 -8.94 -4.93
C THR A 17 -6.84 -7.56 -4.39
N THR A 18 -7.79 -6.88 -5.01
CA THR A 18 -8.34 -5.64 -4.49
C THR A 18 -9.46 -5.95 -3.50
N VAL A 19 -9.39 -5.35 -2.32
CA VAL A 19 -10.32 -5.59 -1.20
C VAL A 19 -11.12 -4.33 -0.93
N GLY A 20 -12.43 -4.42 -1.03
CA GLY A 20 -13.32 -3.30 -0.72
C GLY A 20 -13.67 -3.28 0.76
N VAL A 21 -13.21 -2.26 1.49
CA VAL A 21 -13.39 -2.13 2.94
C VAL A 21 -14.84 -1.77 3.31
N THR A 22 -15.50 -0.97 2.48
CA THR A 22 -16.90 -0.54 2.69
C THR A 22 -17.92 -1.31 1.84
N GLY A 23 -17.48 -2.37 1.19
CA GLY A 23 -18.27 -3.20 0.27
C GLY A 23 -17.56 -3.39 -1.07
N LYS A 24 -18.14 -4.20 -1.95
CA LYS A 24 -17.52 -4.58 -3.23
C LYS A 24 -17.38 -3.41 -4.22
N ILE A 25 -18.27 -2.42 -4.15
CA ILE A 25 -18.18 -1.17 -4.92
C ILE A 25 -17.77 -0.06 -3.97
N VAL A 26 -16.55 0.45 -4.15
CA VAL A 26 -16.01 1.54 -3.34
C VAL A 26 -16.01 2.82 -4.17
N THR A 27 -16.60 3.88 -3.62
CA THR A 27 -16.62 5.19 -4.28
C THR A 27 -15.62 6.12 -3.63
N GLY A 28 -14.61 6.54 -4.40
CA GLY A 28 -13.59 7.47 -3.94
C GLY A 28 -14.12 8.90 -3.73
N SER A 29 -13.28 9.79 -3.18
CA SER A 29 -13.60 11.20 -2.90
C SER A 29 -14.05 11.99 -4.13
N HIS A 30 -13.62 11.58 -5.32
CA HIS A 30 -14.02 12.18 -6.60
C HIS A 30 -15.26 11.53 -7.23
N ARG A 31 -16.02 10.74 -6.45
CA ARG A 31 -17.25 10.07 -6.86
C ARG A 31 -17.08 9.06 -8.02
N ILE A 32 -15.88 8.52 -8.20
CA ILE A 32 -15.60 7.47 -9.16
C ILE A 32 -15.78 6.12 -8.45
N PRO A 33 -16.74 5.29 -8.86
CA PRO A 33 -16.91 3.95 -8.30
C PRO A 33 -15.88 2.99 -8.87
N VAL A 34 -15.28 2.19 -8.00
CA VAL A 34 -14.35 1.11 -8.36
C VAL A 34 -14.88 -0.19 -7.78
N THR A 35 -14.94 -1.23 -8.60
CA THR A 35 -15.31 -2.56 -8.14
C THR A 35 -14.09 -3.33 -7.67
N ALA A 36 -14.06 -3.69 -6.40
CA ALA A 36 -13.05 -4.56 -5.82
C ALA A 36 -13.29 -6.03 -6.23
N ASP A 37 -12.25 -6.85 -6.15
CA ASP A 37 -12.35 -8.28 -6.44
C ASP A 37 -13.16 -9.00 -5.36
N ILE A 38 -12.92 -8.64 -4.08
CA ILE A 38 -13.58 -9.19 -2.90
C ILE A 38 -13.94 -8.09 -1.91
N THR A 39 -14.77 -8.41 -0.91
CA THR A 39 -15.02 -7.56 0.26
C THR A 39 -14.05 -7.87 1.39
N ALA A 40 -14.04 -7.02 2.43
CA ALA A 40 -13.20 -7.26 3.61
C ALA A 40 -13.58 -8.55 4.35
N GLU A 41 -14.86 -8.91 4.37
CA GLU A 41 -15.33 -10.15 5.01
C GLU A 41 -14.89 -11.42 4.25
N GLU A 42 -14.65 -11.30 2.94
CA GLU A 42 -14.19 -12.41 2.10
C GLU A 42 -12.66 -12.61 2.16
N LEU A 43 -11.92 -11.66 2.74
CA LEU A 43 -10.45 -11.71 2.79
C LEU A 43 -9.98 -12.86 3.70
N GLN A 44 -9.15 -13.74 3.14
CA GLN A 44 -8.46 -14.79 3.88
C GLN A 44 -7.06 -14.30 4.26
N ILE A 45 -6.84 -14.09 5.56
CA ILE A 45 -5.52 -13.70 6.11
C ILE A 45 -4.76 -14.98 6.45
N GLY A 46 -3.65 -15.22 5.77
CA GLY A 46 -2.89 -16.47 5.94
C GLY A 46 -1.56 -16.48 5.19
N ALA A 47 -0.96 -17.66 5.10
CA ALA A 47 0.39 -17.87 4.59
C ALA A 47 0.62 -17.32 3.17
N ASP A 48 -0.42 -17.25 2.36
CA ASP A 48 -0.36 -16.75 0.98
C ASP A 48 -0.31 -15.21 0.91
N MET A 49 -0.59 -14.51 2.02
CA MET A 49 -0.48 -13.07 2.08
C MET A 49 0.99 -12.65 2.24
N GLU A 50 1.60 -12.18 1.16
CA GLU A 50 2.99 -11.73 1.13
C GLU A 50 3.15 -10.23 1.35
N MET A 51 2.11 -9.45 1.03
CA MET A 51 2.10 -7.98 1.14
C MET A 51 0.69 -7.46 1.37
N ILE A 52 0.56 -6.42 2.19
CA ILE A 52 -0.60 -5.55 2.23
C ILE A 52 -0.22 -4.17 1.71
N VAL A 53 -1.12 -3.56 0.91
CA VAL A 53 -0.93 -2.19 0.39
C VAL A 53 -2.14 -1.34 0.77
N LEU A 54 -1.86 -0.23 1.43
CA LEU A 54 -2.85 0.74 1.91
C LEU A 54 -2.81 1.98 1.01
N PRO A 55 -3.80 2.20 0.13
CA PRO A 55 -3.74 3.26 -0.88
C PRO A 55 -3.95 4.67 -0.34
N GLY A 56 -4.52 4.81 0.85
CA GLY A 56 -4.76 6.12 1.44
C GLY A 56 -5.92 6.88 0.83
N GLY A 57 -5.87 8.20 0.96
CA GLY A 57 -6.96 9.10 0.56
C GLY A 57 -8.02 9.24 1.66
N MET A 58 -8.72 10.40 1.67
CA MET A 58 -9.75 10.67 2.68
C MET A 58 -11.15 10.61 2.04
N PRO A 59 -12.15 9.97 2.65
CA PRO A 59 -12.12 9.31 3.96
C PRO A 59 -11.63 7.85 3.95
N GLY A 60 -11.05 7.36 2.84
CA GLY A 60 -10.61 5.96 2.70
C GLY A 60 -9.69 5.51 3.84
N THR A 61 -8.68 6.32 4.19
CA THR A 61 -7.76 6.02 5.30
C THR A 61 -8.47 5.81 6.63
N LEU A 62 -9.52 6.60 6.93
CA LEU A 62 -10.31 6.41 8.15
C LEU A 62 -11.10 5.09 8.13
N ASN A 63 -11.62 4.72 6.96
CA ASN A 63 -12.32 3.44 6.79
C ASN A 63 -11.35 2.25 6.92
N GLU A 64 -10.15 2.36 6.34
CA GLU A 64 -9.09 1.36 6.48
C GLU A 64 -8.68 1.20 7.96
N GLU A 65 -8.49 2.30 8.66
CA GLU A 65 -8.11 2.31 10.07
C GLU A 65 -9.20 1.72 10.98
N ALA A 66 -10.46 2.02 10.70
CA ALA A 66 -11.59 1.50 11.46
C ALA A 66 -11.94 0.03 11.16
N SER A 67 -11.41 -0.54 10.07
CA SER A 67 -11.71 -1.91 9.66
C SER A 67 -10.90 -2.94 10.46
N GLU A 68 -11.59 -3.77 11.23
CA GLU A 68 -10.96 -4.87 11.98
C GLU A 68 -10.18 -5.82 11.05
N THR A 69 -10.70 -6.08 9.85
CA THR A 69 -10.05 -6.93 8.86
C THR A 69 -8.73 -6.33 8.38
N VAL A 70 -8.72 -5.02 8.07
CA VAL A 70 -7.48 -4.32 7.67
C VAL A 70 -6.48 -4.32 8.81
N GLN A 71 -6.92 -4.04 10.03
CA GLN A 71 -6.06 -4.06 11.22
C GLN A 71 -5.45 -5.45 11.45
N ALA A 72 -6.25 -6.52 11.32
CA ALA A 72 -5.77 -7.90 11.44
C ALA A 72 -4.77 -8.27 10.33
N ALA A 73 -4.98 -7.81 9.10
CA ALA A 73 -4.07 -8.04 7.98
C ALA A 73 -2.72 -7.31 8.17
N ILE A 74 -2.74 -6.06 8.67
CA ILE A 74 -1.52 -5.32 9.03
C ILE A 74 -0.76 -6.08 10.13
N ASP A 75 -1.45 -6.49 11.19
CA ASP A 75 -0.84 -7.23 12.31
C ASP A 75 -0.24 -8.56 11.86
N TYR A 76 -0.95 -9.27 10.97
CA TYR A 76 -0.43 -10.50 10.38
C TYR A 76 0.86 -10.25 9.60
N CYS A 77 0.87 -9.25 8.72
CA CYS A 77 2.05 -8.91 7.92
C CYS A 77 3.24 -8.50 8.81
N ALA A 78 3.01 -7.64 9.81
CA ALA A 78 4.05 -7.20 10.74
C ALA A 78 4.63 -8.37 11.55
N LYS A 79 3.75 -9.27 12.07
CA LYS A 79 4.17 -10.41 12.88
C LYS A 79 4.92 -11.48 12.09
N ASN A 80 4.62 -11.65 10.82
CA ASN A 80 5.17 -12.70 9.96
C ASN A 80 6.25 -12.20 8.99
N ASP A 81 6.83 -11.02 9.24
CA ASP A 81 7.87 -10.38 8.40
C ASP A 81 7.45 -10.24 6.93
N ARG A 82 6.17 -9.92 6.70
CA ARG A 82 5.61 -9.64 5.39
C ARG A 82 5.71 -8.16 5.05
N TRP A 83 5.59 -7.83 3.77
CA TRP A 83 5.69 -6.46 3.32
C TRP A 83 4.44 -5.65 3.64
N ILE A 84 4.64 -4.38 3.99
CA ILE A 84 3.56 -3.42 4.23
C ILE A 84 3.87 -2.16 3.43
N GLY A 85 3.04 -1.89 2.42
CA GLY A 85 3.09 -0.66 1.64
C GLY A 85 1.99 0.31 2.08
N ALA A 86 2.32 1.59 2.24
CA ALA A 86 1.32 2.62 2.57
C ALA A 86 1.66 3.94 1.87
N ILE A 87 0.67 4.56 1.23
CA ILE A 87 0.89 5.80 0.48
C ILE A 87 -0.07 6.92 0.94
N CYS A 88 0.36 8.16 0.78
CA CYS A 88 -0.43 9.35 1.05
C CYS A 88 -0.76 9.49 2.55
N ALA A 89 -2.03 9.44 2.95
CA ALA A 89 -2.45 9.52 4.35
C ALA A 89 -2.28 8.17 5.09
N ALA A 90 -2.26 7.03 4.39
CA ALA A 90 -2.28 5.70 5.00
C ALA A 90 -1.07 5.36 5.90
N PRO A 91 0.14 5.94 5.74
CA PRO A 91 1.23 5.73 6.70
C PRO A 91 0.85 6.12 8.14
N SER A 92 -0.13 7.03 8.34
CA SER A 92 -0.63 7.37 9.69
C SER A 92 -1.18 6.16 10.44
N ILE A 93 -1.84 5.23 9.74
CA ILE A 93 -2.35 3.98 10.33
C ILE A 93 -1.21 3.17 10.96
N LEU A 94 -0.07 3.07 10.25
CA LEU A 94 1.11 2.37 10.73
C LEU A 94 1.76 3.10 11.92
N GLY A 95 1.75 4.43 11.90
CA GLY A 95 2.22 5.27 12.99
C GLY A 95 1.38 5.07 14.26
N HIS A 96 0.05 5.14 14.15
CA HIS A 96 -0.87 4.90 15.27
C HIS A 96 -0.73 3.50 15.88
N LYS A 97 -0.38 2.50 15.04
CA LYS A 97 -0.07 1.14 15.51
C LYS A 97 1.32 1.00 16.13
N GLY A 98 2.15 2.05 16.13
CA GLY A 98 3.53 2.00 16.64
C GLY A 98 4.50 1.19 15.76
N LEU A 99 4.10 0.83 14.54
CA LEU A 99 4.91 0.00 13.63
C LEU A 99 6.07 0.76 12.97
N LEU A 100 6.03 2.09 13.04
CA LEU A 100 7.07 2.97 12.48
C LEU A 100 8.10 3.43 13.52
N GLN A 101 8.05 2.91 14.74
CA GLN A 101 8.99 3.29 15.80
C GLN A 101 10.44 3.03 15.37
N GLY A 102 11.27 4.09 15.33
CA GLY A 102 12.68 4.06 14.93
C GLY A 102 12.91 3.76 13.45
N LYS A 103 11.90 3.91 12.61
CA LYS A 103 11.99 3.74 11.16
C LYS A 103 11.95 5.09 10.45
N THR A 104 12.65 5.16 9.32
CA THR A 104 12.50 6.28 8.38
C THR A 104 11.23 6.11 7.57
N ALA A 105 10.37 7.13 7.52
CA ALA A 105 9.10 7.07 6.81
C ALA A 105 8.69 8.41 6.21
N THR A 106 7.80 8.36 5.23
CA THR A 106 7.20 9.53 4.61
C THR A 106 5.67 9.37 4.51
N CYS A 107 4.96 10.48 4.37
CA CYS A 107 3.51 10.51 4.20
C CYS A 107 3.06 11.76 3.45
N TYR A 108 1.77 11.91 3.25
CA TYR A 108 1.20 13.15 2.73
C TYR A 108 1.37 14.28 3.73
N THR A 109 1.69 15.47 3.21
CA THR A 109 1.90 16.70 4.00
C THR A 109 0.71 16.96 4.95
N GLY A 110 1.04 17.11 6.24
CA GLY A 110 0.06 17.32 7.31
C GLY A 110 -0.25 16.09 8.16
N PHE A 111 0.25 14.89 7.75
CA PHE A 111 0.12 13.64 8.51
C PHE A 111 1.39 13.23 9.25
N GLU A 112 2.46 14.04 9.19
CA GLU A 112 3.76 13.72 9.79
C GLU A 112 3.67 13.46 11.29
N LYS A 113 2.81 14.21 11.99
CA LYS A 113 2.59 14.07 13.44
C LYS A 113 1.96 12.72 13.82
N ASP A 114 1.31 12.06 12.86
CA ASP A 114 0.61 10.79 13.07
C ASP A 114 1.54 9.59 12.82
N LEU A 115 2.77 9.82 12.29
CA LEU A 115 3.81 8.80 12.14
C LEU A 115 4.58 8.64 13.45
N LEU A 116 3.91 8.17 14.49
CA LEU A 116 4.45 8.12 15.85
C LEU A 116 5.77 7.33 15.92
N GLY A 117 6.83 8.00 16.38
CA GLY A 117 8.14 7.41 16.57
C GLY A 117 8.98 7.21 15.32
N ALA A 118 8.50 7.64 14.16
CA ALA A 118 9.25 7.59 12.91
C ALA A 118 10.23 8.78 12.79
N GLU A 119 11.33 8.55 12.07
CA GLU A 119 12.17 9.60 11.51
C GLU A 119 11.55 10.04 10.17
N ILE A 120 11.05 11.28 10.14
CA ILE A 120 10.33 11.80 8.98
C ILE A 120 11.31 12.18 7.87
N CYS A 121 11.10 11.64 6.67
CA CYS A 121 11.85 11.96 5.47
C CYS A 121 10.94 12.62 4.42
N SER A 122 11.49 13.57 3.66
CA SER A 122 10.76 14.28 2.60
C SER A 122 10.84 13.59 1.24
N ASP A 123 11.56 12.47 1.12
CA ASP A 123 11.67 11.74 -0.14
C ASP A 123 10.31 11.17 -0.59
N GLY A 124 10.19 11.00 -1.90
CA GLY A 124 8.92 10.57 -2.50
C GLY A 124 8.47 9.20 -2.05
N VAL A 125 9.40 8.24 -1.98
CA VAL A 125 9.19 6.85 -1.55
C VAL A 125 10.34 6.44 -0.65
N ILE A 126 10.03 5.83 0.48
CA ILE A 126 10.99 5.32 1.47
C ILE A 126 10.71 3.85 1.74
N GLN A 127 11.76 3.04 1.68
CA GLN A 127 11.76 1.67 2.19
C GLN A 127 12.65 1.57 3.42
N ASP A 128 12.09 1.11 4.53
CA ASP A 128 12.83 0.76 5.74
C ASP A 128 12.38 -0.60 6.26
N GLY A 129 13.26 -1.59 6.14
CA GLY A 129 12.95 -2.98 6.41
C GLY A 129 11.83 -3.49 5.48
N LYS A 130 10.74 -3.97 6.06
CA LYS A 130 9.56 -4.47 5.36
C LYS A 130 8.46 -3.41 5.14
N TYR A 131 8.76 -2.16 5.46
CA TYR A 131 7.81 -1.05 5.32
C TYR A 131 8.21 -0.19 4.13
N ILE A 132 7.25 0.09 3.26
CA ILE A 132 7.42 0.99 2.11
C ILE A 132 6.36 2.08 2.24
N THR A 133 6.80 3.31 2.45
CA THR A 133 5.92 4.46 2.58
C THR A 133 6.14 5.44 1.43
N ALA A 134 5.08 6.13 1.01
CA ALA A 134 5.15 7.11 -0.06
C ALA A 134 4.27 8.34 0.22
N ARG A 135 4.73 9.50 -0.25
CA ARG A 135 4.15 10.79 0.12
C ARG A 135 2.82 11.12 -0.55
N GLY A 136 2.48 10.53 -1.68
CA GLY A 136 1.20 10.81 -2.32
C GLY A 136 1.10 10.44 -3.79
N ALA A 137 -0.02 10.79 -4.42
CA ALA A 137 -0.37 10.38 -5.77
C ALA A 137 0.69 10.73 -6.84
N GLY A 138 1.43 11.84 -6.66
CA GLY A 138 2.49 12.25 -7.59
C GLY A 138 3.65 11.27 -7.71
N VAL A 139 3.82 10.35 -6.75
CA VAL A 139 4.86 9.32 -6.74
C VAL A 139 4.28 7.90 -6.77
N ALA A 140 3.02 7.76 -7.17
CA ALA A 140 2.34 6.46 -7.16
C ALA A 140 3.00 5.41 -8.06
N VAL A 141 3.57 5.84 -9.18
CA VAL A 141 4.32 4.95 -10.10
C VAL A 141 5.61 4.48 -9.44
N ASP A 142 6.39 5.38 -8.86
CA ASP A 142 7.63 5.03 -8.14
C ASP A 142 7.34 4.15 -6.93
N PHE A 143 6.26 4.42 -6.20
CA PHE A 143 5.79 3.55 -5.12
C PHE A 143 5.48 2.14 -5.62
N GLY A 144 4.71 2.01 -6.71
CA GLY A 144 4.42 0.72 -7.33
C GLY A 144 5.68 -0.02 -7.80
N LEU A 145 6.64 0.70 -8.37
CA LEU A 145 7.92 0.13 -8.77
C LEU A 145 8.75 -0.35 -7.57
N GLU A 146 8.72 0.38 -6.45
CA GLU A 146 9.42 -0.06 -5.24
C GLU A 146 8.78 -1.30 -4.62
N LEU A 147 7.43 -1.41 -4.63
CA LEU A 147 6.73 -2.64 -4.24
C LEU A 147 7.17 -3.84 -5.11
N VAL A 148 7.28 -3.64 -6.43
CA VAL A 148 7.80 -4.67 -7.35
C VAL A 148 9.23 -5.04 -6.99
N GLY A 149 10.09 -4.05 -6.75
CA GLY A 149 11.48 -4.27 -6.37
C GLY A 149 11.62 -5.09 -5.09
N ALA A 150 10.75 -4.83 -4.12
CA ALA A 150 10.69 -5.55 -2.85
C ALA A 150 10.26 -7.01 -3.00
N MET A 151 9.34 -7.28 -3.93
CA MET A 151 8.77 -8.61 -4.14
C MET A 151 9.55 -9.47 -5.15
N LEU A 152 10.04 -8.86 -6.22
CA LEU A 152 10.61 -9.57 -7.37
C LEU A 152 12.08 -9.22 -7.64
N GLY A 153 12.63 -8.27 -6.90
CA GLY A 153 14.01 -7.81 -7.04
C GLY A 153 14.18 -6.63 -8.01
N LYS A 154 15.33 -6.01 -7.92
CA LYS A 154 15.67 -4.77 -8.65
C LYS A 154 15.70 -4.94 -10.17
N GLU A 155 16.00 -6.13 -10.67
CA GLU A 155 15.98 -6.42 -12.12
C GLU A 155 14.56 -6.35 -12.68
N ALA A 156 13.58 -6.98 -12.00
CA ALA A 156 12.18 -6.91 -12.39
C ALA A 156 11.64 -5.47 -12.30
N GLN A 157 12.01 -4.74 -11.25
CA GLN A 157 11.70 -3.31 -11.10
C GLN A 157 12.20 -2.50 -12.32
N ALA A 158 13.46 -2.69 -12.72
CA ALA A 158 14.06 -1.98 -13.85
C ALA A 158 13.39 -2.33 -15.18
N GLN A 159 13.08 -3.61 -15.40
CA GLN A 159 12.38 -4.06 -16.61
C GLN A 159 10.97 -3.45 -16.71
N ILE A 160 10.23 -3.40 -15.60
CA ILE A 160 8.90 -2.79 -15.57
C ILE A 160 9.00 -1.29 -15.79
N ARG A 161 9.93 -0.60 -15.10
CA ARG A 161 10.19 0.84 -15.30
C ARG A 161 10.41 1.16 -16.77
N ALA A 162 11.28 0.42 -17.44
CA ALA A 162 11.54 0.60 -18.87
C ALA A 162 10.30 0.33 -19.73
N SER A 163 9.52 -0.72 -19.41
CA SER A 163 8.34 -1.11 -20.20
C SER A 163 7.19 -0.09 -20.14
N ILE A 164 7.08 0.66 -19.05
CA ILE A 164 6.08 1.73 -18.89
C ILE A 164 6.61 3.11 -19.25
N LEU A 165 7.84 3.20 -19.78
CA LEU A 165 8.51 4.46 -20.17
C LEU A 165 8.59 5.47 -19.01
N CYS A 166 8.87 4.98 -17.81
CA CYS A 166 9.05 5.80 -16.61
C CYS A 166 10.55 6.12 -16.46
N ASP A 167 10.91 7.39 -16.59
CA ASP A 167 12.27 7.92 -16.45
C ASP A 167 12.73 7.97 -14.99
#